data_af9ccffae0ac8abbb0559a2f22777500
#
_entry.id   af9ccffae0ac8abbb0559a2f22777500
#
_cell.length_a   1.000
_cell.length_b   1.000
_cell.length_c   1.000
_cell.angle_alpha   90.00
_cell.angle_beta   90.00
_cell.angle_gamma   90.00
#
_symmetry.space_group_name_H-M   'P 1'
#
loop_
_entity.id
_entity.type
_entity.pdbx_description
1 polymer ?
#
loop_
_entity_poly.entity_id
_entity_poly.type
_entity_poly.pdbx_seq_one_letter_code
_entity_poly.pdbx_strand_id
1 'polypeptide(L)'
;MKKSILLLEDDDFLRDGLCEMLESQNYSAHAVADVASARCEALESPFDLLIFDVMLPDGNGFALCRELREEGIQTPILFLTACDDELQIVRGLDSGADDYVTKPFKLQELLSRIRALLRRGGSSVIKSDEVVLDTAHMTVYKNGVDVFATKTEFQILAILIKNSGFIVTRDTLIQNIWEYGSDYVDDNTLSVHISRLRDKIGRQHIKTVKGVGYRWESAD
;
A
#
# COMPACT_ATOMS: atom_id res chain seq x y z
N MET A 1 11.85 13.35 -5.42
CA MET A 1 11.61 14.10 -4.17
C MET A 1 11.54 13.07 -3.04
N LYS A 2 11.97 13.43 -1.80
CA LYS A 2 11.77 12.58 -0.62
C LYS A 2 10.27 12.54 -0.31
N LYS A 3 9.77 11.38 0.14
CA LYS A 3 8.40 11.24 0.64
C LYS A 3 8.27 11.92 1.98
N SER A 4 7.20 12.71 2.17
CA SER A 4 6.93 13.50 3.38
C SER A 4 5.98 12.72 4.30
N ILE A 5 6.35 12.58 5.57
CA ILE A 5 5.61 11.83 6.59
C ILE A 5 5.34 12.73 7.77
N LEU A 6 4.07 12.86 8.18
CA LEU A 6 3.68 13.50 9.43
C LEU A 6 3.61 12.43 10.53
N LEU A 7 4.29 12.66 11.64
CA LEU A 7 4.31 11.80 12.81
C LEU A 7 3.68 12.53 13.99
N LEU A 8 2.63 11.94 14.59
CA LEU A 8 2.01 12.39 15.83
C LEU A 8 2.31 11.38 16.94
N GLU A 9 3.12 11.80 17.91
CA GLU A 9 3.59 10.98 19.04
C GLU A 9 3.92 11.92 20.20
N ASP A 10 3.37 11.69 21.39
CA ASP A 10 3.59 12.54 22.56
C ASP A 10 4.87 12.19 23.34
N ASP A 11 5.32 10.92 23.28
CA ASP A 11 6.59 10.51 23.90
C ASP A 11 7.76 11.08 23.10
N ASP A 12 8.51 12.01 23.71
CA ASP A 12 9.64 12.70 23.08
C ASP A 12 10.73 11.72 22.59
N PHE A 13 11.07 10.69 23.39
CA PHE A 13 12.12 9.74 23.04
C PHE A 13 11.71 8.85 21.85
N LEU A 14 10.46 8.39 21.86
CA LEU A 14 9.95 7.58 20.77
C LEU A 14 9.81 8.42 19.51
N ARG A 15 9.30 9.65 19.63
CA ARG A 15 9.16 10.59 18.52
C ARG A 15 10.50 10.89 17.84
N ASP A 16 11.51 11.24 18.62
CA ASP A 16 12.86 11.53 18.11
C ASP A 16 13.48 10.29 17.43
N GLY A 17 13.40 9.12 18.07
CA GLY A 17 13.91 7.88 17.51
C GLY A 17 13.20 7.48 16.20
N LEU A 18 11.89 7.71 16.10
CA LEU A 18 11.14 7.48 14.87
C LEU A 18 11.52 8.48 13.76
N CYS A 19 11.76 9.75 14.10
CA CYS A 19 12.25 10.75 13.15
C CYS A 19 13.61 10.35 12.58
N GLU A 20 14.59 10.04 13.43
CA GLU A 20 15.92 9.59 12.99
C GLU A 20 15.82 8.36 12.08
N MET A 21 14.99 7.40 12.44
CA MET A 21 14.75 6.20 11.66
C MET A 21 14.17 6.55 10.28
N LEU A 22 13.14 7.37 10.20
CA LEU A 22 12.50 7.78 8.95
C LEU A 22 13.48 8.54 8.05
N GLU A 23 14.24 9.46 8.60
CA GLU A 23 15.27 10.22 7.88
C GLU A 23 16.39 9.33 7.34
N SER A 24 16.82 8.31 8.12
CA SER A 24 17.81 7.31 7.68
C SER A 24 17.33 6.49 6.49
N GLN A 25 16.01 6.34 6.31
CA GLN A 25 15.36 5.68 5.19
C GLN A 25 15.03 6.63 4.02
N ASN A 26 15.62 7.87 4.05
CA ASN A 26 15.44 8.87 3.02
C ASN A 26 14.01 9.43 2.90
N TYR A 27 13.23 9.41 4.00
CA TYR A 27 11.97 10.14 4.13
C TYR A 27 12.21 11.55 4.67
N SER A 28 11.21 12.45 4.55
CA SER A 28 11.18 13.74 5.24
C SER A 28 10.17 13.61 6.38
N ALA A 29 10.65 13.57 7.63
CA ALA A 29 9.81 13.44 8.80
C ALA A 29 9.44 14.83 9.35
N HIS A 30 8.14 15.04 9.58
CA HIS A 30 7.58 16.17 10.30
C HIS A 30 6.91 15.62 11.55
N ALA A 31 7.36 16.02 12.73
CA ALA A 31 6.85 15.45 13.97
C ALA A 31 6.18 16.51 14.84
N VAL A 32 5.05 16.12 15.40
CA VAL A 32 4.25 16.92 16.33
C VAL A 32 3.88 16.08 17.55
N ALA A 33 3.64 16.75 18.70
CA ALA A 33 3.39 16.09 19.97
C ALA A 33 1.91 16.04 20.37
N ASP A 34 1.05 16.75 19.67
CA ASP A 34 -0.33 16.96 20.05
C ASP A 34 -1.29 16.91 18.86
N VAL A 35 -2.55 16.57 19.13
CA VAL A 35 -3.61 16.41 18.12
C VAL A 35 -3.90 17.71 17.38
N ALA A 36 -3.87 18.87 18.07
CA ALA A 36 -4.18 20.14 17.45
C ALA A 36 -3.14 20.53 16.40
N SER A 37 -1.86 20.34 16.71
CA SER A 37 -0.74 20.56 15.78
C SER A 37 -0.82 19.60 14.59
N ALA A 38 -1.07 18.29 14.85
CA ALA A 38 -1.20 17.30 13.80
C ALA A 38 -2.34 17.62 12.83
N ARG A 39 -3.48 18.08 13.36
CA ARG A 39 -4.64 18.50 12.56
C ARG A 39 -4.27 19.67 11.65
N CYS A 40 -3.65 20.71 12.21
CA CYS A 40 -3.25 21.91 11.47
C CYS A 40 -2.30 21.54 10.32
N GLU A 41 -1.21 20.82 10.61
CA GLU A 41 -0.22 20.39 9.63
C GLU A 41 -0.84 19.52 8.53
N ALA A 42 -1.68 18.56 8.90
CA ALA A 42 -2.31 17.64 7.93
C ALA A 42 -3.28 18.37 6.95
N LEU A 43 -3.87 19.49 7.37
CA LEU A 43 -4.76 20.29 6.53
C LEU A 43 -4.01 21.33 5.69
N GLU A 44 -2.90 21.87 6.21
CA GLU A 44 -2.16 22.95 5.55
C GLU A 44 -1.08 22.47 4.59
N SER A 45 -0.57 21.26 4.79
CA SER A 45 0.55 20.72 4.02
C SER A 45 0.26 19.33 3.43
N PRO A 46 0.73 19.05 2.20
CA PRO A 46 0.55 17.73 1.61
C PRO A 46 1.58 16.76 2.20
N PHE A 47 1.12 15.66 2.78
CA PHE A 47 1.94 14.53 3.21
C PHE A 47 1.66 13.29 2.36
N ASP A 48 2.67 12.40 2.25
CA ASP A 48 2.52 11.11 1.57
C ASP A 48 2.00 10.02 2.52
N LEU A 49 2.19 10.20 3.84
CA LEU A 49 1.75 9.29 4.91
C LEU A 49 1.58 10.07 6.20
N LEU A 50 0.56 9.70 6.97
CA LEU A 50 0.33 10.16 8.34
C LEU A 50 0.55 8.96 9.28
N ILE A 51 1.35 9.13 10.32
CA ILE A 51 1.59 8.11 11.37
C ILE A 51 1.13 8.71 12.68
N PHE A 52 0.11 8.14 13.29
CA PHE A 52 -0.53 8.67 14.49
C PHE A 52 -0.48 7.69 15.64
N ASP A 53 -0.02 8.13 16.82
CA ASP A 53 -0.38 7.43 18.04
C ASP A 53 -1.90 7.54 18.26
N VAL A 54 -2.48 6.50 18.80
CA VAL A 54 -3.89 6.44 19.15
C VAL A 54 -4.17 7.15 20.48
N MET A 55 -3.29 6.98 21.47
CA MET A 55 -3.48 7.43 22.86
C MET A 55 -2.63 8.66 23.13
N LEU A 56 -3.24 9.83 23.14
CA LEU A 56 -2.58 11.10 23.35
C LEU A 56 -3.18 11.82 24.57
N PRO A 57 -2.40 12.62 25.29
CA PRO A 57 -2.87 13.35 26.46
C PRO A 57 -4.00 14.35 26.18
N ASP A 58 -4.01 14.93 24.97
CA ASP A 58 -4.93 15.97 24.52
C ASP A 58 -6.04 15.46 23.61
N GLY A 59 -6.06 14.14 23.29
CA GLY A 59 -7.07 13.59 22.40
C GLY A 59 -6.88 12.14 22.01
N ASN A 60 -7.45 11.79 20.87
CA ASN A 60 -7.43 10.42 20.36
C ASN A 60 -7.18 10.40 18.85
N GLY A 61 -6.17 9.63 18.42
CA GLY A 61 -5.78 9.52 17.00
C GLY A 61 -6.91 9.01 16.10
N PHE A 62 -7.82 8.15 16.58
CA PHE A 62 -8.98 7.70 15.81
C PHE A 62 -9.97 8.84 15.51
N ALA A 63 -10.18 9.74 16.49
CA ALA A 63 -11.04 10.90 16.31
C ALA A 63 -10.45 11.84 15.26
N LEU A 64 -9.15 12.13 15.36
CA LEU A 64 -8.42 12.94 14.37
C LEU A 64 -8.52 12.32 12.96
N CYS A 65 -8.33 11.02 12.84
CA CYS A 65 -8.45 10.33 11.55
C CYS A 65 -9.83 10.56 10.92
N ARG A 66 -10.90 10.40 11.69
CA ARG A 66 -12.28 10.62 11.22
C ARG A 66 -12.49 12.04 10.75
N GLU A 67 -12.06 13.03 11.54
CA GLU A 67 -12.14 14.45 11.16
C GLU A 67 -11.42 14.73 9.84
N LEU A 68 -10.19 14.22 9.69
CA LEU A 68 -9.43 14.40 8.45
C LEU A 68 -10.11 13.74 7.24
N ARG A 69 -10.75 12.57 7.43
CA ARG A 69 -11.53 11.92 6.36
C ARG A 69 -12.79 12.71 6.00
N GLU A 70 -13.48 13.29 6.98
CA GLU A 70 -14.63 14.20 6.75
C GLU A 70 -14.21 15.47 6.01
N GLU A 71 -13.01 15.99 6.25
CA GLU A 71 -12.41 17.12 5.52
C GLU A 71 -11.86 16.71 4.12
N GLY A 72 -11.99 15.43 3.74
CA GLY A 72 -11.61 14.93 2.41
C GLY A 72 -10.15 14.52 2.26
N ILE A 73 -9.37 14.48 3.34
CA ILE A 73 -7.98 14.03 3.31
C ILE A 73 -7.95 12.53 3.02
N GLN A 74 -7.31 12.13 1.91
CA GLN A 74 -7.16 10.75 1.46
C GLN A 74 -5.74 10.20 1.68
N THR A 75 -4.85 11.00 2.29
CA THR A 75 -3.50 10.57 2.65
C THR A 75 -3.58 9.30 3.50
N PRO A 76 -2.80 8.24 3.20
CA PRO A 76 -2.77 7.02 4.01
C PRO A 76 -2.45 7.34 5.47
N ILE A 77 -3.15 6.65 6.40
CA ILE A 77 -2.97 6.79 7.85
C ILE A 77 -2.56 5.44 8.44
N LEU A 78 -1.43 5.42 9.15
CA LEU A 78 -0.92 4.30 9.94
C LEU A 78 -1.05 4.62 11.43
N PHE A 79 -1.73 3.77 12.17
CA PHE A 79 -1.77 3.92 13.62
C PHE A 79 -0.62 3.21 14.32
N LEU A 80 -0.07 3.86 15.36
CA LEU A 80 0.73 3.24 16.40
C LEU A 80 -0.15 3.11 17.63
N THR A 81 -0.33 1.90 18.18
CA THR A 81 -1.25 1.69 19.29
C THR A 81 -0.66 0.74 20.34
N ALA A 82 -0.85 1.05 21.62
CA ALA A 82 -0.51 0.17 22.72
C ALA A 82 -1.60 -0.91 22.99
N CYS A 83 -2.67 -0.94 22.19
CA CYS A 83 -3.84 -1.74 22.48
C CYS A 83 -3.84 -3.05 21.68
N ASP A 84 -3.83 -4.19 22.42
CA ASP A 84 -3.96 -5.54 21.87
C ASP A 84 -5.45 -5.96 21.73
N ASP A 85 -6.39 -5.07 22.01
CA ASP A 85 -7.82 -5.38 21.98
C ASP A 85 -8.33 -5.33 20.52
N GLU A 86 -8.72 -6.50 20.01
CA GLU A 86 -9.28 -6.67 18.64
C GLU A 86 -10.43 -5.69 18.36
N LEU A 87 -11.24 -5.35 19.37
CA LEU A 87 -12.36 -4.41 19.23
C LEU A 87 -11.88 -2.97 18.95
N GLN A 88 -10.75 -2.56 19.48
CA GLN A 88 -10.19 -1.24 19.21
C GLN A 88 -9.49 -1.19 17.83
N ILE A 89 -8.87 -2.28 17.42
CA ILE A 89 -8.31 -2.43 16.07
C ILE A 89 -9.41 -2.31 15.01
N VAL A 90 -10.53 -3.00 15.19
CA VAL A 90 -11.71 -2.90 14.31
C VAL A 90 -12.24 -1.47 14.26
N ARG A 91 -12.37 -0.80 15.41
CA ARG A 91 -12.79 0.62 15.45
C ARG A 91 -11.79 1.55 14.75
N GLY A 92 -10.50 1.24 14.82
CA GLY A 92 -9.45 1.99 14.12
C GLY A 92 -9.59 1.89 12.59
N LEU A 93 -9.83 0.70 12.08
CA LEU A 93 -10.07 0.48 10.65
C LEU A 93 -11.40 1.11 10.19
N ASP A 94 -12.45 1.02 11.02
CA ASP A 94 -13.75 1.67 10.78
C ASP A 94 -13.65 3.21 10.80
N SER A 95 -12.61 3.79 11.43
CA SER A 95 -12.36 5.23 11.40
C SER A 95 -11.76 5.74 10.09
N GLY A 96 -11.43 4.84 9.15
CA GLY A 96 -10.86 5.18 7.85
C GLY A 96 -9.33 5.11 7.78
N ALA A 97 -8.68 4.45 8.74
CA ALA A 97 -7.25 4.16 8.68
C ALA A 97 -6.92 3.07 7.66
N ASP A 98 -5.68 3.07 7.18
CA ASP A 98 -5.21 2.14 6.15
C ASP A 98 -4.44 0.95 6.74
N ASP A 99 -3.82 1.11 7.93
CA ASP A 99 -3.11 0.05 8.63
C ASP A 99 -2.84 0.46 10.09
N TYR A 100 -2.33 -0.49 10.90
CA TYR A 100 -1.92 -0.25 12.28
C TYR A 100 -0.71 -1.10 12.68
N VAL A 101 0.01 -0.65 13.72
CA VAL A 101 1.13 -1.36 14.34
C VAL A 101 0.98 -1.29 15.85
N THR A 102 1.02 -2.45 16.51
CA THR A 102 0.94 -2.51 17.98
C THR A 102 2.28 -2.25 18.64
N LYS A 103 2.29 -1.42 19.68
CA LYS A 103 3.45 -1.19 20.57
C LYS A 103 3.54 -2.33 21.60
N PRO A 104 4.72 -2.93 21.88
CA PRO A 104 6.01 -2.64 21.26
C PRO A 104 6.17 -3.29 19.88
N PHE A 105 6.67 -2.56 18.90
CA PHE A 105 6.85 -3.03 17.54
C PHE A 105 8.31 -3.28 17.16
N LYS A 106 8.52 -4.13 16.18
CA LYS A 106 9.82 -4.30 15.56
C LYS A 106 10.00 -3.24 14.46
N LEU A 107 11.16 -2.59 14.44
CA LEU A 107 11.48 -1.53 13.47
C LEU A 107 11.27 -2.00 12.01
N GLN A 108 11.67 -3.23 11.69
CA GLN A 108 11.51 -3.81 10.36
C GLN A 108 10.04 -3.99 9.95
N GLU A 109 9.17 -4.30 10.91
CA GLU A 109 7.74 -4.41 10.69
C GLU A 109 7.16 -3.03 10.35
N LEU A 110 7.43 -2.01 11.18
CA LEU A 110 6.97 -0.64 10.95
C LEU A 110 7.43 -0.14 9.57
N LEU A 111 8.71 -0.29 9.24
CA LEU A 111 9.25 0.11 7.93
C LEU A 111 8.60 -0.64 6.76
N SER A 112 8.26 -1.91 6.94
CA SER A 112 7.58 -2.70 5.90
C SER A 112 6.18 -2.15 5.61
N ARG A 113 5.43 -1.79 6.67
CA ARG A 113 4.09 -1.20 6.54
C ARG A 113 4.13 0.21 5.96
N ILE A 114 5.08 1.05 6.39
CA ILE A 114 5.32 2.38 5.82
C ILE A 114 5.57 2.27 4.31
N ARG A 115 6.48 1.38 3.88
CA ARG A 115 6.72 1.14 2.45
C ARG A 115 5.48 0.66 1.70
N ALA A 116 4.66 -0.18 2.31
CA ALA A 116 3.42 -0.67 1.72
C ALA A 116 2.41 0.47 1.50
N LEU A 117 2.24 1.34 2.49
CA LEU A 117 1.33 2.48 2.43
C LEU A 117 1.82 3.56 1.45
N LEU A 118 3.10 3.92 1.51
CA LEU A 118 3.69 4.88 0.58
C LEU A 118 3.66 4.42 -0.89
N ARG A 119 3.65 3.11 -1.13
CA ARG A 119 3.42 2.54 -2.45
C ARG A 119 1.99 2.79 -2.94
N ARG A 120 0.99 2.84 -2.03
CA ARG A 120 -0.41 3.19 -2.36
C ARG A 120 -0.56 4.68 -2.68
N GLY A 121 0.20 5.57 -2.03
CA GLY A 121 0.19 7.04 -2.26
C GLY A 121 0.92 7.52 -3.52
N GLY A 122 1.75 6.69 -4.16
CA GLY A 122 2.31 6.98 -5.49
C GLY A 122 1.33 6.52 -6.56
N SER A 123 0.94 7.36 -7.50
CA SER A 123 -0.06 7.15 -8.56
C SER A 123 -0.76 5.79 -8.45
N SER A 124 -1.96 5.76 -7.90
CA SER A 124 -2.74 4.52 -7.73
C SER A 124 -3.02 3.80 -9.06
N VAL A 125 -2.56 4.39 -10.14
CA VAL A 125 -2.83 3.95 -11.50
C VAL A 125 -1.53 3.59 -12.22
N ILE A 126 -1.38 2.32 -12.56
CA ILE A 126 -0.33 1.83 -13.45
C ILE A 126 -0.95 1.71 -14.84
N LYS A 127 -0.44 2.47 -15.80
CA LYS A 127 -0.91 2.43 -17.19
C LYS A 127 0.10 1.71 -18.07
N SER A 128 -0.39 0.81 -18.89
CA SER A 128 0.37 0.20 -19.99
C SER A 128 -0.60 0.00 -21.15
N ASP A 129 -0.43 0.82 -22.19
CA ASP A 129 -1.31 0.89 -23.36
C ASP A 129 -2.79 1.06 -22.98
N GLU A 130 -3.62 0.14 -23.45
CA GLU A 130 -5.07 0.08 -23.18
C GLU A 130 -5.41 -0.46 -21.79
N VAL A 131 -4.41 -1.00 -21.04
CA VAL A 131 -4.61 -1.61 -19.72
C VAL A 131 -4.23 -0.62 -18.62
N VAL A 132 -5.14 -0.42 -17.69
CA VAL A 132 -4.98 0.47 -16.55
C VAL A 132 -5.27 -0.31 -15.28
N LEU A 133 -4.31 -0.35 -14.36
CA LEU A 133 -4.49 -0.94 -13.03
C LEU A 133 -4.68 0.16 -12.00
N ASP A 134 -5.80 0.16 -11.31
CA ASP A 134 -6.00 0.95 -10.10
C ASP A 134 -5.53 0.10 -8.90
N THR A 135 -4.40 0.50 -8.32
CA THR A 135 -3.81 -0.24 -7.20
C THR A 135 -4.48 0.07 -5.85
N ALA A 136 -5.21 1.18 -5.76
CA ALA A 136 -5.97 1.52 -4.55
C ALA A 136 -7.23 0.63 -4.42
N HIS A 137 -7.95 0.44 -5.53
CA HIS A 137 -9.18 -0.36 -5.56
C HIS A 137 -8.96 -1.80 -6.04
N MET A 138 -7.72 -2.18 -6.39
CA MET A 138 -7.37 -3.49 -6.98
C MET A 138 -8.21 -3.83 -8.21
N THR A 139 -8.52 -2.84 -9.04
CA THR A 139 -9.32 -2.98 -10.25
C THR A 139 -8.46 -2.87 -11.51
N VAL A 140 -8.89 -3.56 -12.56
CA VAL A 140 -8.22 -3.58 -13.87
C VAL A 140 -9.20 -3.09 -14.92
N TYR A 141 -8.78 -2.09 -15.67
CA TYR A 141 -9.55 -1.56 -16.78
C TYR A 141 -8.83 -1.85 -18.11
N LYS A 142 -9.59 -2.20 -19.12
CA LYS A 142 -9.14 -2.25 -20.51
C LYS A 142 -9.98 -1.29 -21.35
N ASN A 143 -9.35 -0.34 -22.03
CA ASN A 143 -10.05 0.73 -22.76
C ASN A 143 -11.12 1.45 -21.90
N GLY A 144 -10.86 1.64 -20.60
CA GLY A 144 -11.78 2.28 -19.67
C GLY A 144 -12.90 1.40 -19.13
N VAL A 145 -12.97 0.10 -19.52
CA VAL A 145 -14.00 -0.86 -19.06
C VAL A 145 -13.37 -1.79 -18.02
N ASP A 146 -14.03 -1.97 -16.86
CA ASP A 146 -13.61 -2.93 -15.83
C ASP A 146 -13.67 -4.36 -16.37
N VAL A 147 -12.57 -5.11 -16.23
CA VAL A 147 -12.47 -6.50 -16.67
C VAL A 147 -12.72 -7.51 -15.54
N PHE A 148 -13.11 -7.06 -14.35
CA PHE A 148 -13.44 -7.89 -13.18
C PHE A 148 -12.35 -8.92 -12.86
N ALA A 149 -11.11 -8.43 -12.65
CA ALA A 149 -9.98 -9.27 -12.29
C ALA A 149 -10.11 -9.77 -10.83
N THR A 150 -9.77 -11.03 -10.58
CA THR A 150 -9.64 -11.52 -9.21
C THR A 150 -8.41 -10.92 -8.55
N LYS A 151 -8.30 -11.00 -7.20
CA LYS A 151 -7.13 -10.51 -6.44
C LYS A 151 -5.81 -11.11 -7.00
N THR A 152 -5.78 -12.42 -7.22
CA THR A 152 -4.62 -13.13 -7.78
C THR A 152 -4.29 -12.67 -9.20
N GLU A 153 -5.28 -12.51 -10.06
CA GLU A 153 -5.11 -12.00 -11.42
C GLU A 153 -4.57 -10.58 -11.43
N PHE A 154 -5.09 -9.71 -10.54
CA PHE A 154 -4.58 -8.35 -10.36
C PHE A 154 -3.10 -8.34 -9.96
N GLN A 155 -2.72 -9.17 -8.97
CA GLN A 155 -1.35 -9.26 -8.48
C GLN A 155 -0.37 -9.73 -9.58
N ILE A 156 -0.72 -10.79 -10.31
CA ILE A 156 0.06 -11.28 -11.44
C ILE A 156 0.27 -10.16 -12.47
N LEU A 157 -0.80 -9.48 -12.83
CA LEU A 157 -0.77 -8.41 -13.82
C LEU A 157 0.08 -7.22 -13.37
N ALA A 158 -0.03 -6.82 -12.10
CA ALA A 158 0.77 -5.75 -11.52
C ALA A 158 2.27 -6.06 -11.53
N ILE A 159 2.65 -7.32 -11.25
CA ILE A 159 4.04 -7.77 -11.29
C ILE A 159 4.56 -7.74 -12.74
N LEU A 160 3.78 -8.27 -13.68
CA LEU A 160 4.18 -8.34 -15.08
C LEU A 160 4.35 -6.95 -15.71
N ILE A 161 3.41 -6.03 -15.47
CA ILE A 161 3.48 -4.66 -16.02
C ILE A 161 4.64 -3.88 -15.40
N LYS A 162 4.88 -4.00 -14.09
CA LYS A 162 6.05 -3.36 -13.43
C LYS A 162 7.38 -3.84 -13.98
N ASN A 163 7.43 -5.07 -14.50
CA ASN A 163 8.60 -5.66 -15.14
C ASN A 163 8.45 -5.72 -16.66
N SER A 164 7.74 -4.76 -17.27
CA SER A 164 7.50 -4.72 -18.71
C SER A 164 8.80 -4.87 -19.50
N GLY A 165 8.77 -5.72 -20.52
CA GLY A 165 9.93 -6.06 -21.35
C GLY A 165 10.88 -7.11 -20.75
N PHE A 166 10.79 -7.39 -19.45
CA PHE A 166 11.61 -8.41 -18.77
C PHE A 166 10.83 -9.70 -18.54
N ILE A 167 11.57 -10.81 -18.43
CA ILE A 167 10.98 -12.11 -18.10
C ILE A 167 10.82 -12.20 -16.61
N VAL A 168 9.59 -12.47 -16.15
CA VAL A 168 9.29 -12.81 -14.75
C VAL A 168 9.15 -14.33 -14.67
N THR A 169 9.96 -14.97 -13.83
CA THR A 169 9.94 -16.43 -13.69
C THR A 169 8.68 -16.91 -12.98
N ARG A 170 8.30 -18.17 -13.18
CA ARG A 170 7.14 -18.77 -12.52
C ARG A 170 7.29 -18.73 -11.00
N ASP A 171 8.47 -19.08 -10.49
CA ASP A 171 8.78 -19.07 -9.05
C ASP A 171 8.65 -17.65 -8.46
N THR A 172 9.15 -16.63 -9.17
CA THR A 172 8.99 -15.24 -8.73
C THR A 172 7.52 -14.83 -8.64
N LEU A 173 6.68 -15.20 -9.62
CA LEU A 173 5.25 -14.93 -9.57
C LEU A 173 4.59 -15.63 -8.39
N ILE A 174 4.86 -16.91 -8.19
CA ILE A 174 4.28 -17.71 -7.11
C ILE A 174 4.69 -17.15 -5.74
N GLN A 175 5.97 -16.86 -5.52
CA GLN A 175 6.47 -16.31 -4.25
C GLN A 175 5.82 -14.96 -3.92
N ASN A 176 5.75 -14.04 -4.89
CA ASN A 176 5.11 -12.75 -4.66
C ASN A 176 3.60 -12.87 -4.37
N ILE A 177 2.90 -13.81 -4.98
CA ILE A 177 1.48 -14.04 -4.71
C ILE A 177 1.27 -14.56 -3.29
N TRP A 178 2.14 -15.42 -2.78
CA TRP A 178 2.08 -15.97 -1.42
C TRP A 178 2.38 -14.91 -0.34
N GLU A 179 3.38 -14.07 -0.56
CA GLU A 179 3.73 -13.00 0.38
C GLU A 179 2.58 -12.01 0.62
N TYR A 180 1.64 -11.88 -0.31
CA TYR A 180 0.48 -11.00 -0.21
C TYR A 180 -0.82 -11.70 0.26
N GLY A 181 -0.72 -12.90 0.88
CA GLY A 181 -1.84 -13.58 1.52
C GLY A 181 -2.95 -14.03 0.57
N SER A 182 -2.61 -14.42 -0.65
CA SER A 182 -3.53 -15.05 -1.60
C SER A 182 -3.61 -16.57 -1.37
N ASP A 183 -4.69 -17.20 -1.83
CA ASP A 183 -4.86 -18.65 -1.80
C ASP A 183 -3.64 -19.36 -2.42
N TYR A 184 -3.44 -20.62 -2.01
CA TYR A 184 -2.36 -21.47 -2.51
C TYR A 184 -2.34 -21.52 -4.04
N VAL A 185 -1.32 -20.92 -4.65
CA VAL A 185 -1.09 -20.91 -6.10
C VAL A 185 0.08 -21.83 -6.40
N ASP A 186 -0.18 -22.94 -7.07
CA ASP A 186 0.83 -23.83 -7.63
C ASP A 186 1.10 -23.50 -9.12
N ASP A 187 2.03 -24.22 -9.72
CA ASP A 187 2.43 -24.02 -11.10
C ASP A 187 1.30 -24.23 -12.12
N ASN A 188 0.36 -25.15 -11.83
CA ASN A 188 -0.80 -25.40 -12.68
C ASN A 188 -1.82 -24.27 -12.54
N THR A 189 -2.10 -23.85 -11.32
CA THR A 189 -3.03 -22.78 -10.99
C THR A 189 -2.55 -21.44 -11.60
N LEU A 190 -1.24 -21.16 -11.56
CA LEU A 190 -0.67 -19.98 -12.22
C LEU A 190 -0.99 -19.96 -13.73
N SER A 191 -0.85 -21.10 -14.40
CA SER A 191 -1.16 -21.20 -15.84
C SER A 191 -2.62 -20.91 -16.16
N VAL A 192 -3.54 -21.30 -15.28
CA VAL A 192 -4.98 -21.00 -15.39
C VAL A 192 -5.24 -19.50 -15.24
N HIS A 193 -4.62 -18.84 -14.24
CA HIS A 193 -4.77 -17.40 -14.05
C HIS A 193 -4.21 -16.61 -15.23
N ILE A 194 -3.07 -17.01 -15.78
CA ILE A 194 -2.50 -16.40 -17.01
C ILE A 194 -3.45 -16.57 -18.21
N SER A 195 -4.07 -17.73 -18.35
CA SER A 195 -5.06 -17.95 -19.45
C SER A 195 -6.26 -17.02 -19.30
N ARG A 196 -6.84 -16.93 -18.10
CA ARG A 196 -7.97 -16.03 -17.81
C ARG A 196 -7.62 -14.56 -18.01
N LEU A 197 -6.43 -14.14 -17.58
CA LEU A 197 -5.95 -12.79 -17.84
C LEU A 197 -5.85 -12.50 -19.33
N ARG A 198 -5.30 -13.41 -20.14
CA ARG A 198 -5.23 -13.26 -21.60
C ARG A 198 -6.59 -13.11 -22.25
N ASP A 199 -7.59 -13.81 -21.75
CA ASP A 199 -8.96 -13.73 -22.28
C ASP A 199 -9.60 -12.37 -21.91
N LYS A 200 -9.24 -11.77 -20.75
CA LYS A 200 -9.75 -10.47 -20.27
C LYS A 200 -9.04 -9.27 -20.93
N ILE A 201 -7.70 -9.29 -20.98
CA ILE A 201 -6.92 -8.14 -21.42
C ILE A 201 -6.38 -8.26 -22.85
N GLY A 202 -6.45 -9.43 -23.45
CA GLY A 202 -5.89 -9.74 -24.78
C GLY A 202 -4.61 -10.56 -24.68
N ARG A 203 -4.46 -11.48 -25.66
CA ARG A 203 -3.36 -12.45 -25.68
C ARG A 203 -2.03 -11.85 -26.10
N GLN A 204 -2.04 -10.65 -26.69
CA GLN A 204 -0.85 -9.95 -27.17
C GLN A 204 0.04 -9.48 -26.04
N HIS A 205 -0.50 -9.12 -24.87
CA HIS A 205 0.24 -8.50 -23.79
C HIS A 205 1.08 -9.47 -22.94
N ILE A 206 0.63 -10.70 -22.76
CA ILE A 206 1.35 -11.67 -21.92
C ILE A 206 1.94 -12.77 -22.81
N LYS A 207 3.26 -12.75 -23.01
CA LYS A 207 3.99 -13.78 -23.76
C LYS A 207 4.50 -14.86 -22.82
N THR A 208 4.41 -16.13 -23.25
CA THR A 208 5.04 -17.25 -22.55
C THR A 208 6.47 -17.43 -23.04
N VAL A 209 7.43 -17.41 -22.12
CA VAL A 209 8.80 -17.84 -22.37
C VAL A 209 8.91 -19.29 -21.90
N LYS A 210 8.89 -20.21 -22.85
CA LYS A 210 8.78 -21.65 -22.61
C LYS A 210 9.85 -22.15 -21.64
N GLY A 211 9.41 -22.82 -20.56
CA GLY A 211 10.31 -23.37 -19.52
C GLY A 211 10.88 -22.34 -18.56
N VAL A 212 10.55 -21.03 -18.67
CA VAL A 212 11.10 -19.97 -17.83
C VAL A 212 10.00 -19.20 -17.09
N GLY A 213 9.04 -18.62 -17.80
CA GLY A 213 8.03 -17.75 -17.19
C GLY A 213 7.22 -16.96 -18.19
N TYR A 214 6.90 -15.74 -17.83
CA TYR A 214 6.05 -14.84 -18.62
C TYR A 214 6.68 -13.47 -18.75
N ARG A 215 6.34 -12.75 -19.83
CA ARG A 215 6.78 -11.39 -20.09
C ARG A 215 5.59 -10.55 -20.52
N TRP A 216 5.52 -9.32 -19.98
CA TRP A 216 4.60 -8.30 -20.47
C TRP A 216 5.20 -7.61 -21.70
N GLU A 217 4.42 -7.48 -22.74
CA GLU A 217 4.75 -6.72 -23.93
C GLU A 217 3.70 -5.62 -24.13
N SER A 218 4.16 -4.38 -24.22
CA SER A 218 3.34 -3.27 -24.68
C SER A 218 3.04 -3.45 -26.15
N ALA A 219 1.83 -3.10 -26.59
CA ALA A 219 1.54 -3.01 -28.01
C ALA A 219 2.26 -1.74 -28.56
N ASP A 220 3.13 -1.91 -29.54
CA ASP A 220 3.74 -0.80 -30.27
C ASP A 220 2.69 0.01 -31.04
#